data_227ec865bcf35a3dd6cf597809ea5224
#
_entry.id   227ec865bcf35a3dd6cf597809ea5224
#
_cell.length_a   1.000
_cell.length_b   1.000
_cell.length_c   1.000
_cell.angle_alpha   90.00
_cell.angle_beta   90.00
_cell.angle_gamma   90.00
#
_symmetry.space_group_name_H-M   'P 1'
#
loop_
_entity.id
_entity.type
_entity.pdbx_description
1 polymer ?
#
loop_
_entity_poly.entity_id
_entity_poly.type
_entity_poly.pdbx_seq_one_letter_code
_entity_poly.pdbx_strand_id
1 'polypeptide(L)'
;MTSRLALFAAWLIAIFSTNTVAQDYPAKPVRLIVPFAAGSVAELIFRTLSPSVEARLNQRFIVEPKPGADGNIGMAEAGRAAPDGYTL
;
A
#
# COMPACT_ATOMS: atom_id res chain seq x y z
N MET A 1 37.93 34.42 -2.41
CA MET A 1 37.51 33.51 -3.49
C MET A 1 37.08 32.13 -3.00
N THR A 2 37.64 31.67 -1.91
CA THR A 2 37.25 30.38 -1.29
C THR A 2 35.87 30.38 -0.59
N SER A 3 35.35 31.56 -0.18
CA SER A 3 34.06 31.69 0.49
C SER A 3 32.84 31.47 -0.43
N ARG A 4 32.98 31.79 -1.71
CA ARG A 4 31.88 31.57 -2.66
C ARG A 4 31.70 30.08 -3.05
N LEU A 5 32.80 29.35 -3.15
CA LEU A 5 32.79 27.91 -3.39
C LEU A 5 32.26 27.14 -2.17
N ALA A 6 32.57 27.58 -0.96
CA ALA A 6 32.04 26.99 0.26
C ALA A 6 30.52 27.21 0.40
N LEU A 7 29.99 28.36 -0.01
CA LEU A 7 28.57 28.65 -0.05
C LEU A 7 27.84 27.78 -1.09
N PHE A 8 28.41 27.57 -2.27
CA PHE A 8 27.85 26.68 -3.28
C PHE A 8 27.84 25.22 -2.82
N ALA A 9 28.91 24.77 -2.18
CA ALA A 9 28.97 23.42 -1.61
C ALA A 9 27.93 23.22 -0.48
N ALA A 10 27.72 24.22 0.36
CA ALA A 10 26.69 24.18 1.41
C ALA A 10 25.28 24.14 0.82
N TRP A 11 25.01 24.83 -0.27
CA TRP A 11 23.72 24.78 -0.98
C TRP A 11 23.46 23.41 -1.62
N LEU A 12 24.46 22.82 -2.23
CA LEU A 12 24.37 21.47 -2.81
C LEU A 12 24.08 20.41 -1.75
N ILE A 13 24.69 20.51 -0.60
CA ILE A 13 24.44 19.59 0.52
C ILE A 13 23.03 19.77 1.08
N ALA A 14 22.51 21.00 1.13
CA ALA A 14 21.16 21.28 1.57
C ALA A 14 20.09 20.69 0.63
N ILE A 15 20.37 20.63 -0.68
CA ILE A 15 19.45 20.03 -1.66
C ILE A 15 19.39 18.50 -1.52
N PHE A 16 20.50 17.86 -1.15
CA PHE A 16 20.55 16.42 -0.91
C PHE A 16 20.01 16.00 0.47
N SER A 17 19.87 16.92 1.41
CA SER A 17 19.37 16.63 2.75
C SER A 17 17.84 16.75 2.89
N THR A 18 17.12 17.12 1.85
CA THR A 18 15.67 16.90 1.83
C THR A 18 15.41 15.40 1.65
N ASN A 19 15.70 14.66 2.69
CA ASN A 19 15.18 13.30 2.80
C ASN A 19 13.67 13.41 2.86
N THR A 20 13.02 13.20 1.73
CA THR A 20 11.66 12.73 1.73
C THR A 20 11.70 11.43 2.51
N VAL A 21 11.23 11.47 3.75
CA VAL A 21 10.98 10.25 4.51
C VAL A 21 9.98 9.47 3.68
N ALA A 22 10.48 8.51 2.88
CA ALA A 22 9.64 7.54 2.24
C ALA A 22 8.87 6.87 3.37
N GLN A 23 7.54 7.09 3.43
CA GLN A 23 6.70 6.40 4.39
C GLN A 23 6.90 4.92 4.18
N ASP A 24 7.37 4.22 5.21
CA ASP A 24 7.52 2.77 5.16
C ASP A 24 6.16 2.14 4.81
N TYR A 25 6.07 1.56 3.64
CA TYR A 25 4.90 0.82 3.23
C TYR A 25 4.88 -0.56 3.93
N PRO A 26 3.74 -0.99 4.50
CA PRO A 26 2.48 -0.25 4.65
C PRO A 26 2.47 0.59 5.94
N ALA A 27 2.00 1.84 5.84
CA ALA A 27 1.84 2.74 6.99
C ALA A 27 0.42 2.76 7.56
N LYS A 28 -0.53 2.09 6.90
CA LYS A 28 -1.94 1.99 7.27
C LYS A 28 -2.50 0.63 6.81
N PRO A 29 -3.70 0.23 7.26
CA PRO A 29 -4.30 -1.04 6.86
C PRO A 29 -4.41 -1.20 5.34
N VAL A 30 -4.18 -2.43 4.87
CA VAL A 30 -4.29 -2.81 3.47
C VAL A 30 -5.61 -3.54 3.25
N ARG A 31 -6.36 -3.15 2.23
CA ARG A 31 -7.62 -3.77 1.84
C ARG A 31 -7.40 -4.76 0.71
N LEU A 32 -7.92 -5.96 0.87
CA LEU A 32 -7.98 -6.96 -0.20
C LEU A 32 -9.43 -7.14 -0.64
N ILE A 33 -9.72 -6.77 -1.88
CA ILE A 33 -11.03 -7.00 -2.47
C ILE A 33 -11.08 -8.42 -3.05
N VAL A 34 -12.00 -9.22 -2.54
CA VAL A 34 -12.26 -10.57 -3.05
C VAL A 34 -13.55 -10.51 -3.88
N PRO A 35 -13.48 -10.73 -5.20
CA PRO A 35 -14.64 -10.54 -6.09
C PRO A 35 -15.63 -11.72 -6.04
N PHE A 36 -15.78 -12.34 -4.89
CA PHE A 36 -16.64 -13.49 -4.65
C PHE A 36 -17.49 -13.29 -3.41
N ALA A 37 -18.53 -14.13 -3.25
CA ALA A 37 -19.43 -14.02 -2.13
C ALA A 37 -18.73 -14.29 -0.79
N ALA A 38 -19.27 -13.69 0.28
CA ALA A 38 -18.86 -13.99 1.64
C ALA A 38 -19.03 -15.50 1.92
N GLY A 39 -18.03 -16.11 2.55
CA GLY A 39 -17.99 -17.56 2.78
C GLY A 39 -17.47 -18.37 1.61
N SER A 40 -17.05 -17.73 0.51
CA SER A 40 -16.40 -18.42 -0.60
C SER A 40 -15.05 -19.02 -0.20
N VAL A 41 -14.59 -20.01 -0.96
CA VAL A 41 -13.29 -20.65 -0.74
C VAL A 41 -12.16 -19.60 -0.84
N ALA A 42 -12.25 -18.68 -1.78
CA ALA A 42 -11.28 -17.62 -1.95
C ALA A 42 -11.19 -16.72 -0.72
N GLU A 43 -12.31 -16.27 -0.19
CA GLU A 43 -12.34 -15.48 1.04
C GLU A 43 -11.75 -16.24 2.21
N LEU A 44 -12.10 -17.51 2.37
CA LEU A 44 -11.61 -18.35 3.45
C LEU A 44 -10.09 -18.50 3.40
N ILE A 45 -9.53 -18.70 2.22
CA ILE A 45 -8.07 -18.78 2.02
C ILE A 45 -7.40 -17.49 2.47
N PHE A 46 -7.91 -16.34 2.03
CA PHE A 46 -7.30 -15.05 2.38
C PHE A 46 -7.45 -14.73 3.86
N ARG A 47 -8.59 -15.06 4.48
CA ARG A 47 -8.76 -14.89 5.92
C ARG A 47 -7.83 -15.80 6.73
N THR A 48 -7.57 -16.99 6.25
CA THR A 48 -6.63 -17.91 6.88
C THR A 48 -5.19 -17.39 6.82
N LEU A 49 -4.81 -16.74 5.73
CA LEU A 49 -3.48 -16.16 5.53
C LEU A 49 -3.31 -14.80 6.22
N SER A 50 -4.38 -14.09 6.48
CA SER A 50 -4.34 -12.72 7.01
C SER A 50 -3.49 -12.55 8.28
N PRO A 51 -3.58 -13.42 9.32
CA PRO A 51 -2.74 -13.26 10.51
C PRO A 51 -1.25 -13.30 10.21
N SER A 52 -0.82 -14.16 9.30
CA SER A 52 0.58 -14.27 8.90
C SER A 52 1.06 -13.04 8.13
N VAL A 53 0.21 -12.51 7.26
CA VAL A 53 0.48 -11.29 6.49
C VAL A 53 0.55 -10.08 7.43
N GLU A 54 -0.41 -9.96 8.34
CA GLU A 54 -0.44 -8.88 9.33
C GLU A 54 0.80 -8.87 10.22
N ALA A 55 1.27 -10.05 10.65
CA ALA A 55 2.48 -10.17 11.46
C ALA A 55 3.73 -9.69 10.70
N ARG A 56 3.80 -9.95 9.41
CA ARG A 56 4.94 -9.55 8.55
C ARG A 56 4.91 -8.07 8.18
N LEU A 57 3.72 -7.53 7.91
CA LEU A 57 3.53 -6.14 7.50
C LEU A 57 3.39 -5.18 8.67
N ASN A 58 3.13 -5.68 9.87
CA ASN A 58 2.82 -4.89 11.07
C ASN A 58 1.65 -3.92 10.84
N GLN A 59 0.68 -4.34 10.02
CA GLN A 59 -0.54 -3.61 9.71
C GLN A 59 -1.69 -4.59 9.51
N ARG A 60 -2.93 -4.11 9.69
CA ARG A 60 -4.12 -4.92 9.44
C ARG A 60 -4.28 -5.20 7.96
N PHE A 61 -4.70 -6.41 7.66
CA PHE A 61 -5.01 -6.86 6.32
C PHE A 61 -6.50 -7.18 6.26
N ILE A 62 -7.27 -6.31 5.63
CA ILE A 62 -8.72 -6.36 5.64
C ILE A 62 -9.21 -7.08 4.40
N VAL A 63 -9.86 -8.22 4.59
CA VAL A 63 -10.47 -8.99 3.49
C VAL A 63 -11.90 -8.52 3.29
N GLU A 64 -12.21 -7.97 2.12
CA GLU A 64 -13.54 -7.45 1.79
C GLU A 64 -14.14 -8.23 0.62
N PRO A 65 -15.18 -9.06 0.85
CA PRO A 65 -15.91 -9.69 -0.25
C PRO A 65 -16.75 -8.64 -0.99
N LYS A 66 -16.63 -8.62 -2.31
CA LYS A 66 -17.40 -7.77 -3.23
C LYS A 66 -17.96 -8.61 -4.35
N PRO A 67 -19.03 -9.38 -4.10
CA PRO A 67 -19.63 -10.26 -5.11
C PRO A 67 -20.44 -9.50 -6.14
N GLY A 68 -20.74 -10.15 -7.25
CA GLY A 68 -21.66 -9.67 -8.26
C GLY A 68 -21.06 -9.67 -9.66
N ALA A 69 -21.90 -9.90 -10.66
CA ALA A 69 -21.57 -9.90 -12.09
C ALA A 69 -20.30 -10.73 -12.41
N ASP A 70 -20.21 -11.96 -11.90
CA ASP A 70 -19.06 -12.86 -12.06
C ASP A 70 -17.72 -12.27 -11.64
N GLY A 71 -17.71 -11.45 -10.62
CA GLY A 71 -16.51 -10.79 -10.10
C GLY A 71 -16.22 -9.41 -10.73
N ASN A 72 -16.99 -8.98 -11.73
CA ASN A 72 -16.73 -7.72 -12.41
C ASN A 72 -16.90 -6.51 -11.49
N ILE A 73 -17.84 -6.56 -10.53
CA ILE A 73 -18.07 -5.46 -9.59
C ILE A 73 -16.84 -5.26 -8.69
N GLY A 74 -16.34 -6.33 -8.08
CA GLY A 74 -15.16 -6.27 -7.22
C GLY A 74 -13.90 -5.88 -7.98
N MET A 75 -13.69 -6.44 -9.16
CA MET A 75 -12.55 -6.11 -10.01
C MET A 75 -12.57 -4.64 -10.45
N ALA A 76 -13.76 -4.12 -10.79
CA ALA A 76 -13.90 -2.71 -11.16
C ALA A 76 -13.60 -1.78 -9.97
N GLU A 77 -14.04 -2.13 -8.76
CA GLU A 77 -13.74 -1.36 -7.57
C GLU A 77 -12.24 -1.32 -7.29
N ALA A 78 -11.56 -2.47 -7.37
CA ALA A 78 -10.11 -2.54 -7.21
C ALA A 78 -9.38 -1.73 -8.28
N GLY A 79 -9.85 -1.79 -9.53
CA GLY A 79 -9.25 -1.04 -10.64
C GLY A 79 -9.42 0.48 -10.54
N ARG A 80 -10.47 0.95 -9.86
CA ARG A 80 -10.70 2.37 -9.62
C ARG A 80 -10.01 2.90 -8.36
N ALA A 81 -9.51 2.04 -7.52
CA ALA A 81 -8.81 2.46 -6.32
C ALA A 81 -7.50 3.18 -6.67
N ALA A 82 -7.02 4.04 -5.77
CA ALA A 82 -5.74 4.70 -5.93
C ALA A 82 -4.62 3.66 -6.09
N PRO A 83 -3.67 3.85 -7.02
CA PRO A 83 -2.59 2.89 -7.27
C PRO A 83 -1.45 3.04 -6.25
N ASP A 84 -1.77 2.96 -4.96
CA ASP A 84 -0.85 3.16 -3.85
C ASP A 84 -0.49 1.87 -3.11
N GLY A 85 -1.04 0.73 -3.54
CA GLY A 85 -0.83 -0.57 -2.89
C GLY A 85 -1.64 -0.81 -1.63
N TYR A 86 -2.58 0.05 -1.28
CA TYR A 86 -3.45 -0.11 -0.09
C TYR A 86 -4.81 -0.73 -0.42
N THR A 87 -5.11 -0.91 -1.68
CA THR A 87 -6.27 -1.67 -2.16
C THR A 87 -5.81 -2.66 -3.22
N LEU A 88 -5.99 -3.93 -2.92
CA LEU A 88 -5.58 -5.04 -3.78
C LEU A 88 -6.79 -5.79 -4.32
#